data_6905b3a4d7a0f531c1642ad811478bda
#
_entry.id   6905b3a4d7a0f531c1642ad811478bda
#
_cell.length_a   1.000
_cell.length_b   1.000
_cell.length_c   1.000
_cell.angle_alpha   90.00
_cell.angle_beta   90.00
_cell.angle_gamma   90.00
#
_symmetry.space_group_name_H-M   'P 1'
#
loop_
_entity.id
_entity.type
_entity.pdbx_description
1 polymer ?
#
loop_
_entity_poly.entity_id
_entity_poly.type
_entity_poly.pdbx_seq_one_letter_code
_entity_poly.pdbx_strand_id
1 'polypeptide(L)'
;MRRSLSLALLVGALAVPLPASAESWCASPLHAHEWGVQAFSADGAPLAPALSNHFHRRPSTHPPSRTPPVRSLPPDTGERALPLLHFYSGGTLTSGPIPVAVEVGFTEGDALAWYPQVDERRSAATANGAAARLAREALLRRRAALQPHATARTGLDGDPTAQLVWNALSLTPEPQHRPTRADAAWVDRFRDFGALWVNGARESERFVFYEAVTHERVALELTRGDRYRPDHRHFVLRNRGAHAVHDVFVTHRERDRVFVFFAPSIPAGRSAGFVLEAHAVTDVLPWSAGSAADFVAATRARLRERLVDADSPTPPTSMQWSRDDCVMMRDPAIPTTTAEGHRLYAHEVDAILDVWAGTFFGSPGTTIVYREDPAYLDRAMPLSIYTDMYNHVKLRRLGLAVWRL
;
A
#
# COMPACT_ATOMS: atom_id res chain seq x y z
N MET A 1 32.00 88.01 -24.91
CA MET A 1 32.34 87.00 -23.86
C MET A 1 31.07 86.48 -23.25
N ARG A 2 30.58 85.31 -23.65
CA ARG A 2 29.41 84.66 -23.12
C ARG A 2 29.92 83.37 -22.39
N ARG A 3 29.72 83.28 -21.09
CA ARG A 3 30.02 82.11 -20.30
C ARG A 3 28.78 81.19 -20.23
N SER A 4 28.91 79.96 -20.77
CA SER A 4 27.92 78.95 -20.70
C SER A 4 28.11 78.15 -19.36
N LEU A 5 27.11 78.13 -18.50
CA LEU A 5 27.09 77.26 -17.33
C LEU A 5 26.41 75.93 -17.78
N SER A 6 27.18 74.86 -17.70
CA SER A 6 26.63 73.50 -17.86
C SER A 6 26.14 72.99 -16.49
N LEU A 7 24.84 72.73 -16.40
CA LEU A 7 24.21 72.11 -15.22
C LEU A 7 24.23 70.58 -15.39
N ALA A 8 25.03 69.88 -14.64
CA ALA A 8 25.05 68.42 -14.60
C ALA A 8 23.98 67.91 -13.63
N LEU A 9 22.94 67.30 -14.18
CA LEU A 9 21.91 66.57 -13.40
C LEU A 9 22.49 65.23 -12.96
N LEU A 10 22.75 65.05 -11.67
CA LEU A 10 23.04 63.75 -11.06
C LEU A 10 21.72 63.04 -10.79
N VAL A 11 21.36 62.05 -11.64
CA VAL A 11 20.26 61.14 -11.36
C VAL A 11 20.78 60.04 -10.45
N GLY A 12 20.55 60.20 -9.16
CA GLY A 12 20.79 59.16 -8.17
C GLY A 12 19.72 58.04 -8.32
N ALA A 13 20.09 56.93 -8.90
CA ALA A 13 19.25 55.74 -8.88
C ALA A 13 19.15 55.20 -7.46
N LEU A 14 18.03 55.46 -6.80
CA LEU A 14 17.64 54.77 -5.58
C LEU A 14 17.35 53.31 -5.96
N ALA A 15 18.31 52.42 -5.73
CA ALA A 15 18.10 51.00 -5.76
C ALA A 15 17.22 50.67 -4.54
N VAL A 16 15.91 50.58 -4.76
CA VAL A 16 14.99 50.00 -3.77
C VAL A 16 15.35 48.50 -3.66
N PRO A 17 15.79 48.03 -2.49
CA PRO A 17 15.99 46.60 -2.31
C PRO A 17 14.67 45.93 -2.54
N LEU A 18 14.59 45.10 -3.59
CA LEU A 18 13.49 44.17 -3.78
C LEU A 18 13.40 43.33 -2.51
N PRO A 19 12.22 43.19 -1.90
CA PRO A 19 12.08 42.35 -0.73
C PRO A 19 12.55 40.96 -1.12
N ALA A 20 13.56 40.44 -0.40
CA ALA A 20 13.96 39.07 -0.52
C ALA A 20 12.68 38.25 -0.42
N SER A 21 12.36 37.47 -1.45
CA SER A 21 11.20 36.60 -1.48
C SER A 21 11.26 35.77 -0.20
N ALA A 22 10.37 36.06 0.74
CA ALA A 22 10.28 35.29 1.97
C ALA A 22 10.07 33.83 1.55
N GLU A 23 11.06 33.00 1.83
CA GLU A 23 10.98 31.58 1.57
C GLU A 23 9.74 31.03 2.30
N SER A 24 8.74 30.66 1.54
CA SER A 24 7.53 30.11 2.14
C SER A 24 7.72 28.63 2.43
N TRP A 25 7.49 28.27 3.67
CA TRP A 25 7.45 26.89 4.14
C TRP A 25 6.00 26.49 4.36
N CYS A 26 5.61 25.30 3.90
CA CYS A 26 4.28 24.78 4.08
C CYS A 26 4.31 23.50 4.91
N ALA A 27 3.25 23.29 5.66
CA ALA A 27 3.08 22.07 6.42
C ALA A 27 2.69 20.91 5.49
N SER A 28 3.24 19.74 5.73
CA SER A 28 2.75 18.49 5.15
C SER A 28 1.73 17.89 6.12
N PRO A 29 0.42 18.07 5.90
CA PRO A 29 -0.57 17.75 6.92
C PRO A 29 -0.94 16.27 6.95
N LEU A 30 -0.80 15.53 5.86
CA LEU A 30 -1.36 14.20 5.76
C LEU A 30 -0.40 13.20 5.09
N HIS A 31 -0.12 12.12 5.81
CA HIS A 31 0.55 10.96 5.25
C HIS A 31 -0.47 9.85 5.08
N ALA A 32 -0.51 9.24 3.91
CA ALA A 32 -1.37 8.11 3.59
C ALA A 32 -0.48 6.89 3.30
N HIS A 33 -0.64 5.84 4.10
CA HIS A 33 0.12 4.61 3.96
C HIS A 33 -0.83 3.48 3.60
N GLU A 34 -0.66 2.94 2.41
CA GLU A 34 -1.36 1.75 1.96
C GLU A 34 -0.41 0.56 1.91
N TRP A 35 -0.88 -0.57 2.41
CA TRP A 35 -0.18 -1.82 2.25
C TRP A 35 -1.15 -2.98 2.09
N GLY A 36 -0.70 -4.05 1.44
CA GLY A 36 -1.49 -5.26 1.25
C GLY A 36 -0.62 -6.42 0.83
N VAL A 37 -1.19 -7.62 0.86
CA VAL A 37 -0.51 -8.85 0.46
C VAL A 37 -1.31 -9.54 -0.63
N GLN A 38 -0.66 -9.80 -1.77
CA GLN A 38 -1.20 -10.66 -2.82
C GLN A 38 -0.84 -12.11 -2.48
N ALA A 39 -1.84 -12.93 -2.18
CA ALA A 39 -1.64 -14.30 -1.76
C ALA A 39 -1.94 -15.29 -2.89
N PHE A 40 -1.01 -16.21 -3.14
CA PHE A 40 -1.16 -17.28 -4.11
C PHE A 40 -0.89 -18.64 -3.46
N SER A 41 -1.77 -19.60 -3.67
CA SER A 41 -1.60 -20.97 -3.20
C SER A 41 -1.83 -21.95 -4.33
N ALA A 42 -0.88 -22.87 -4.54
CA ALA A 42 -0.99 -23.90 -5.56
C ALA A 42 -2.14 -24.89 -5.30
N ASP A 43 -2.54 -25.07 -4.06
CA ASP A 43 -3.61 -25.98 -3.62
C ASP A 43 -4.94 -25.26 -3.33
N GLY A 44 -4.99 -23.94 -3.54
CA GLY A 44 -6.16 -23.11 -3.22
C GLY A 44 -6.42 -22.95 -1.73
N ALA A 45 -5.48 -23.34 -0.86
CA ALA A 45 -5.64 -23.15 0.59
C ALA A 45 -5.62 -21.66 0.96
N PRO A 46 -6.40 -21.23 1.96
CA PRO A 46 -6.40 -19.84 2.38
C PRO A 46 -5.04 -19.49 2.98
N LEU A 47 -4.44 -18.40 2.52
CA LEU A 47 -3.18 -17.87 3.03
C LEU A 47 -3.39 -16.63 3.91
N ALA A 48 -4.52 -15.94 3.73
CA ALA A 48 -4.83 -14.73 4.46
C ALA A 48 -5.42 -15.00 5.85
N PRO A 49 -5.20 -14.11 6.81
CA PRO A 49 -5.91 -14.13 8.10
C PRO A 49 -7.43 -14.07 7.91
N ALA A 50 -8.16 -14.59 8.89
CA ALA A 50 -9.61 -14.55 8.86
C ALA A 50 -10.13 -13.11 8.89
N LEU A 51 -11.12 -12.80 8.06
CA LEU A 51 -11.78 -11.51 8.06
C LEU A 51 -12.67 -11.33 9.29
N SER A 52 -12.72 -10.10 9.77
CA SER A 52 -13.67 -9.71 10.79
C SER A 52 -15.12 -9.78 10.27
N ASN A 53 -16.04 -10.25 11.11
CA ASN A 53 -17.44 -10.44 10.71
C ASN A 53 -18.19 -9.11 10.51
N HIS A 54 -17.71 -8.02 11.09
CA HIS A 54 -18.32 -6.71 10.94
C HIS A 54 -17.97 -6.01 9.63
N PHE A 55 -17.01 -6.54 8.85
CA PHE A 55 -16.68 -5.97 7.56
C PHE A 55 -17.78 -6.26 6.54
N HIS A 56 -18.07 -5.27 5.72
CA HIS A 56 -19.00 -5.40 4.62
C HIS A 56 -18.44 -6.36 3.58
N ARG A 57 -19.32 -7.18 3.01
CA ARG A 57 -18.93 -8.20 2.03
C ARG A 57 -19.80 -8.11 0.81
N ARG A 58 -19.26 -8.51 -0.32
CA ARG A 58 -20.06 -8.72 -1.52
C ARG A 58 -21.14 -9.75 -1.21
N PRO A 59 -22.42 -9.46 -1.56
CA PRO A 59 -23.47 -10.46 -1.44
C PRO A 59 -23.07 -11.74 -2.19
N SER A 60 -23.15 -12.90 -1.52
CA SER A 60 -22.92 -14.17 -2.16
C SER A 60 -24.03 -14.40 -3.19
N THR A 61 -23.67 -14.77 -4.41
CA THR A 61 -24.63 -15.22 -5.43
C THR A 61 -25.16 -16.62 -5.15
N HIS A 62 -24.59 -17.30 -4.16
CA HIS A 62 -25.01 -18.62 -3.70
C HIS A 62 -25.79 -18.49 -2.39
N PRO A 63 -26.82 -19.30 -2.15
CA PRO A 63 -27.52 -19.34 -0.89
C PRO A 63 -26.50 -19.64 0.24
N PRO A 64 -26.68 -19.05 1.45
CA PRO A 64 -25.75 -19.24 2.54
C PRO A 64 -25.60 -20.74 2.85
N SER A 65 -24.43 -21.27 2.57
CA SER A 65 -24.08 -22.61 3.03
C SER A 65 -24.05 -22.59 4.55
N ARG A 66 -24.66 -23.60 5.19
CA ARG A 66 -24.60 -23.79 6.64
C ARG A 66 -23.18 -24.07 7.15
N THR A 67 -22.27 -24.38 6.25
CA THR A 67 -20.83 -24.52 6.54
C THR A 67 -20.17 -23.19 6.22
N PRO A 68 -19.33 -22.62 7.10
CA PRO A 68 -18.52 -21.46 6.77
C PRO A 68 -17.79 -21.77 5.46
N PRO A 69 -17.81 -20.89 4.46
CA PRO A 69 -17.11 -21.15 3.20
C PRO A 69 -15.63 -21.36 3.57
N VAL A 70 -15.15 -22.57 3.32
CA VAL A 70 -13.72 -22.79 3.25
C VAL A 70 -13.23 -21.85 2.15
N ARG A 71 -12.36 -20.94 2.48
CA ARG A 71 -11.77 -19.98 1.55
C ARG A 71 -10.83 -20.74 0.62
N SER A 72 -11.38 -21.47 -0.33
CA SER A 72 -10.59 -22.09 -1.39
C SER A 72 -10.65 -21.18 -2.61
N LEU A 73 -9.51 -20.66 -3.00
CA LEU A 73 -9.35 -19.95 -4.26
C LEU A 73 -9.15 -20.99 -5.37
N PRO A 74 -9.67 -20.73 -6.58
CA PRO A 74 -9.25 -21.50 -7.74
C PRO A 74 -7.71 -21.45 -7.88
N PRO A 75 -7.07 -22.52 -8.35
CA PRO A 75 -5.59 -22.63 -8.37
C PRO A 75 -4.83 -21.47 -9.05
N ASP A 76 -5.51 -20.78 -9.97
CA ASP A 76 -4.92 -19.71 -10.78
C ASP A 76 -5.34 -18.30 -10.34
N THR A 77 -6.06 -18.14 -9.22
CA THR A 77 -6.48 -16.83 -8.73
C THR A 77 -5.64 -16.39 -7.55
N GLY A 78 -5.30 -15.11 -7.54
CA GLY A 78 -4.71 -14.44 -6.39
C GLY A 78 -5.79 -13.78 -5.53
N GLU A 79 -5.48 -13.59 -4.28
CA GLU A 79 -6.28 -12.81 -3.34
C GLU A 79 -5.44 -11.64 -2.83
N ARG A 80 -5.93 -10.41 -3.03
CA ARG A 80 -5.36 -9.24 -2.35
C ARG A 80 -5.96 -9.18 -0.96
N ALA A 81 -5.19 -9.68 -0.02
CA ALA A 81 -5.62 -9.86 1.35
C ALA A 81 -5.11 -8.73 2.23
N LEU A 82 -5.98 -8.25 3.10
CA LEU A 82 -5.72 -7.18 4.05
C LEU A 82 -5.05 -5.94 3.44
N PRO A 83 -5.50 -5.36 2.31
CA PRO A 83 -5.09 -4.02 1.96
C PRO A 83 -5.69 -3.04 2.96
N LEU A 84 -4.82 -2.29 3.63
CA LEU A 84 -5.17 -1.27 4.62
C LEU A 84 -4.60 0.07 4.19
N LEU A 85 -5.40 1.12 4.34
CA LEU A 85 -4.98 2.50 4.11
C LEU A 85 -5.12 3.28 5.41
N HIS A 86 -4.00 3.69 5.97
CA HIS A 86 -3.91 4.50 7.18
C HIS A 86 -3.61 5.95 6.84
N PHE A 87 -4.09 6.87 7.69
CA PHE A 87 -3.82 8.29 7.57
C PHE A 87 -3.18 8.81 8.85
N TYR A 88 -2.10 9.60 8.69
CA TYR A 88 -1.38 10.22 9.79
C TYR A 88 -1.25 11.72 9.56
N SER A 89 -1.31 12.48 10.63
CA SER A 89 -1.08 13.92 10.60
C SER A 89 0.04 14.30 11.57
N GLY A 90 0.91 15.19 11.13
CA GLY A 90 2.02 15.70 11.92
C GLY A 90 1.68 16.77 12.94
N GLY A 91 0.41 16.96 13.29
CA GLY A 91 0.04 18.00 14.25
C GLY A 91 -1.39 17.87 14.73
N THR A 92 -1.75 18.70 15.69
CA THR A 92 -3.14 18.89 16.09
C THR A 92 -3.93 19.43 14.90
N LEU A 93 -5.00 18.74 14.53
CA LEU A 93 -5.95 19.23 13.53
C LEU A 93 -6.65 20.47 14.11
N THR A 94 -6.01 21.62 13.99
CA THR A 94 -6.53 22.89 14.54
C THR A 94 -7.73 23.43 13.77
N SER A 95 -7.92 22.94 12.53
CA SER A 95 -8.98 23.37 11.61
C SER A 95 -10.23 22.48 11.61
N GLY A 96 -10.28 21.46 12.47
CA GLY A 96 -11.41 20.51 12.49
C GLY A 96 -11.14 19.23 11.70
N PRO A 97 -12.19 18.44 11.39
CA PRO A 97 -12.09 17.21 10.62
C PRO A 97 -11.57 17.47 9.20
N ILE A 98 -10.67 16.62 8.72
CA ILE A 98 -10.21 16.66 7.32
C ILE A 98 -11.20 15.86 6.47
N PRO A 99 -11.89 16.48 5.49
CA PRO A 99 -12.76 15.76 4.57
C PRO A 99 -11.90 14.98 3.57
N VAL A 100 -12.22 13.71 3.34
CA VAL A 100 -11.49 12.84 2.42
C VAL A 100 -12.46 12.02 1.59
N ALA A 101 -12.16 11.88 0.30
CA ALA A 101 -12.75 10.85 -0.55
C ALA A 101 -11.64 9.88 -1.02
N VAL A 102 -11.95 8.60 -1.01
CA VAL A 102 -11.04 7.54 -1.43
C VAL A 102 -11.69 6.73 -2.53
N GLU A 103 -10.93 6.41 -3.55
CA GLU A 103 -11.35 5.54 -4.65
C GLU A 103 -10.28 4.51 -4.89
N VAL A 104 -10.66 3.24 -4.80
CA VAL A 104 -9.80 2.09 -5.08
C VAL A 104 -10.37 1.35 -6.27
N GLY A 105 -9.56 1.20 -7.31
CA GLY A 105 -9.88 0.42 -8.49
C GLY A 105 -9.22 -0.95 -8.45
N PHE A 106 -9.80 -1.90 -9.17
CA PHE A 106 -9.22 -3.22 -9.43
C PHE A 106 -9.25 -3.44 -10.94
N THR A 107 -8.08 -3.58 -11.55
CA THR A 107 -7.99 -3.75 -13.01
C THR A 107 -8.46 -5.14 -13.42
N GLU A 108 -8.14 -6.16 -12.62
CA GLU A 108 -8.56 -7.53 -12.82
C GLU A 108 -9.17 -8.08 -11.52
N GLY A 109 -10.44 -8.42 -11.54
CA GLY A 109 -11.11 -8.96 -10.37
C GLY A 109 -12.28 -8.13 -9.85
N ASP A 110 -12.66 -8.36 -8.60
CA ASP A 110 -13.76 -7.66 -7.94
C ASP A 110 -13.54 -7.62 -6.41
N ALA A 111 -14.10 -6.60 -5.77
CA ALA A 111 -14.04 -6.46 -4.33
C ALA A 111 -14.79 -7.59 -3.62
N LEU A 112 -14.17 -8.15 -2.57
CA LEU A 112 -14.75 -9.15 -1.68
C LEU A 112 -15.31 -8.54 -0.41
N ALA A 113 -14.54 -7.69 0.23
CA ALA A 113 -14.87 -7.09 1.51
C ALA A 113 -14.31 -5.68 1.60
N TRP A 114 -14.93 -4.84 2.45
CA TRP A 114 -14.51 -3.46 2.68
C TRP A 114 -14.99 -2.94 4.04
N TYR A 115 -14.34 -1.90 4.54
CA TYR A 115 -14.75 -1.17 5.72
C TYR A 115 -14.05 0.20 5.78
N PRO A 116 -14.73 1.29 6.18
CA PRO A 116 -16.17 1.40 6.45
C PRO A 116 -17.04 1.19 5.20
N GLN A 117 -18.37 1.29 5.34
CA GLN A 117 -19.29 1.14 4.21
C GLN A 117 -18.96 2.13 3.09
N VAL A 118 -18.88 1.60 1.86
CA VAL A 118 -18.67 2.41 0.67
C VAL A 118 -19.93 3.17 0.26
N ASP A 119 -19.77 4.34 -0.32
CA ASP A 119 -20.86 5.08 -0.93
C ASP A 119 -21.26 4.47 -2.27
N GLU A 120 -20.30 3.92 -3.00
CA GLU A 120 -20.54 3.29 -4.28
C GLU A 120 -19.58 2.10 -4.49
N ARG A 121 -20.14 1.02 -5.02
CA ARG A 121 -19.38 -0.11 -5.55
C ARG A 121 -19.70 -0.27 -7.03
N ARG A 122 -18.67 -0.26 -7.87
CA ARG A 122 -18.77 -0.54 -9.29
C ARG A 122 -18.14 -1.90 -9.59
N SER A 123 -18.77 -2.65 -10.47
CA SER A 123 -18.21 -3.87 -11.03
C SER A 123 -18.46 -3.91 -12.53
N ALA A 124 -17.76 -4.76 -13.24
CA ALA A 124 -17.96 -4.93 -14.68
C ALA A 124 -19.45 -5.22 -15.03
N ALA A 125 -20.17 -5.92 -14.15
CA ALA A 125 -21.60 -6.20 -14.29
C ALA A 125 -22.51 -4.98 -14.08
N THR A 126 -22.05 -3.97 -13.34
CA THR A 126 -22.85 -2.78 -12.96
C THR A 126 -22.43 -1.51 -13.71
N ALA A 127 -21.29 -1.53 -14.41
CA ALA A 127 -20.67 -0.33 -14.99
C ALA A 127 -21.50 0.32 -16.13
N ASN A 128 -22.45 -0.39 -16.74
CA ASN A 128 -23.09 0.03 -17.99
C ASN A 128 -24.57 0.42 -17.88
N GLY A 129 -25.13 0.57 -16.67
CA GLY A 129 -26.55 0.92 -16.50
C GLY A 129 -26.79 2.44 -16.40
N ALA A 130 -27.97 2.91 -16.78
CA ALA A 130 -28.37 4.32 -16.63
C ALA A 130 -28.29 4.80 -15.18
N ALA A 131 -28.61 3.94 -14.21
CA ALA A 131 -28.50 4.21 -12.78
C ALA A 131 -27.05 4.41 -12.34
N ALA A 132 -26.09 3.59 -12.85
CA ALA A 132 -24.67 3.73 -12.58
C ALA A 132 -24.12 5.07 -13.12
N ARG A 133 -24.57 5.49 -14.29
CA ARG A 133 -24.19 6.81 -14.86
C ARG A 133 -24.69 7.98 -14.02
N LEU A 134 -25.94 7.95 -13.57
CA LEU A 134 -26.53 8.99 -12.71
C LEU A 134 -25.82 9.05 -11.34
N ALA A 135 -25.52 7.87 -10.77
CA ALA A 135 -24.74 7.79 -9.54
C ALA A 135 -23.33 8.39 -9.72
N ARG A 136 -22.67 8.07 -10.83
CA ARG A 136 -21.35 8.64 -11.17
C ARG A 136 -21.40 10.17 -11.31
N GLU A 137 -22.42 10.72 -11.96
CA GLU A 137 -22.60 12.17 -12.10
C GLU A 137 -22.86 12.86 -10.75
N ALA A 138 -23.66 12.23 -9.88
CA ALA A 138 -23.90 12.74 -8.53
C ALA A 138 -22.61 12.72 -7.69
N LEU A 139 -21.81 11.67 -7.86
CA LEU A 139 -20.52 11.50 -7.25
C LEU A 139 -19.53 12.59 -7.67
N LEU A 140 -19.40 12.82 -8.99
CA LEU A 140 -18.53 13.86 -9.54
C LEU A 140 -18.92 15.24 -9.05
N ARG A 141 -20.23 15.52 -8.89
CA ARG A 141 -20.72 16.78 -8.31
C ARG A 141 -20.35 16.93 -6.83
N ARG A 142 -20.44 15.86 -6.03
CA ARG A 142 -19.99 15.89 -4.63
C ARG A 142 -18.49 16.10 -4.52
N ARG A 143 -17.70 15.46 -5.37
CA ARG A 143 -16.24 15.66 -5.44
C ARG A 143 -15.87 17.08 -5.84
N ALA A 144 -16.56 17.66 -6.81
CA ALA A 144 -16.34 19.04 -7.20
C ALA A 144 -16.61 20.04 -6.08
N ALA A 145 -17.48 19.68 -5.12
CA ALA A 145 -17.74 20.48 -3.92
C ALA A 145 -16.64 20.30 -2.85
N LEU A 146 -15.97 19.14 -2.80
CA LEU A 146 -14.86 18.88 -1.88
C LEU A 146 -13.55 19.40 -2.44
N GLN A 147 -13.23 19.01 -3.68
CA GLN A 147 -12.06 19.51 -4.41
C GLN A 147 -12.17 19.29 -5.92
N PRO A 148 -11.67 20.24 -6.73
CA PRO A 148 -11.57 20.05 -8.17
C PRO A 148 -10.46 19.06 -8.58
N HIS A 149 -9.50 18.75 -7.68
CA HIS A 149 -8.29 17.98 -8.04
C HIS A 149 -8.03 16.83 -7.06
N ALA A 150 -7.48 15.71 -7.59
CA ALA A 150 -6.98 14.63 -6.77
C ALA A 150 -5.70 15.08 -6.06
N THR A 151 -5.60 14.84 -4.76
CA THR A 151 -4.42 15.18 -3.97
C THR A 151 -3.35 14.08 -4.05
N ALA A 152 -3.78 12.84 -4.20
CA ALA A 152 -2.91 11.72 -4.56
C ALA A 152 -3.67 10.79 -5.50
N ARG A 153 -3.06 10.39 -6.60
CA ARG A 153 -3.67 9.51 -7.58
C ARG A 153 -2.62 8.65 -8.26
N THR A 154 -2.90 7.37 -8.39
CA THR A 154 -2.05 6.40 -9.09
C THR A 154 -2.84 5.73 -10.22
N GLY A 155 -2.15 5.06 -11.15
CA GLY A 155 -2.79 4.27 -12.20
C GLY A 155 -3.70 5.07 -13.13
N LEU A 156 -3.20 6.16 -13.69
CA LEU A 156 -3.97 7.12 -14.49
C LEU A 156 -4.53 6.57 -15.81
N ASP A 157 -3.92 5.51 -16.35
CA ASP A 157 -4.10 5.10 -17.74
C ASP A 157 -5.04 3.89 -17.91
N GLY A 158 -5.66 3.37 -16.84
CA GLY A 158 -6.53 2.21 -16.88
C GLY A 158 -7.93 2.48 -16.35
N ASP A 159 -8.95 2.02 -17.09
CA ASP A 159 -10.30 1.91 -16.54
C ASP A 159 -10.41 0.62 -15.72
N PRO A 160 -10.52 0.71 -14.38
CA PRO A 160 -10.66 -0.48 -13.56
C PRO A 160 -11.99 -1.19 -13.84
N THR A 161 -11.98 -2.52 -13.83
CA THR A 161 -13.19 -3.34 -14.01
C THR A 161 -14.11 -3.29 -12.80
N ALA A 162 -13.56 -3.02 -11.62
CA ALA A 162 -14.30 -2.85 -10.37
C ALA A 162 -13.72 -1.72 -9.53
N GLN A 163 -14.55 -1.05 -8.77
CA GLN A 163 -14.17 0.06 -7.90
C GLN A 163 -14.95 0.06 -6.59
N LEU A 164 -14.26 0.48 -5.53
CA LEU A 164 -14.83 0.90 -4.26
C LEU A 164 -14.66 2.41 -4.11
N VAL A 165 -15.70 3.10 -3.70
CA VAL A 165 -15.69 4.55 -3.59
C VAL A 165 -16.28 5.01 -2.27
N TRP A 166 -15.47 5.74 -1.52
CA TRP A 166 -15.87 6.48 -0.31
C TRP A 166 -15.80 7.97 -0.60
N ASN A 167 -16.92 8.66 -0.60
CA ASN A 167 -16.97 10.08 -0.98
C ASN A 167 -17.01 11.05 0.17
N ALA A 168 -17.43 10.58 1.33
CA ALA A 168 -17.75 11.44 2.46
C ALA A 168 -17.13 10.90 3.75
N LEU A 169 -15.85 10.57 3.69
CA LEU A 169 -15.08 10.26 4.88
C LEU A 169 -14.61 11.54 5.56
N SER A 170 -14.43 11.49 6.87
CA SER A 170 -13.74 12.54 7.62
C SER A 170 -12.67 11.93 8.52
N LEU A 171 -11.50 12.57 8.54
CA LEU A 171 -10.38 12.16 9.39
C LEU A 171 -10.35 13.00 10.64
N THR A 172 -10.30 12.34 11.81
CA THR A 172 -10.28 13.00 13.12
C THR A 172 -9.34 12.29 14.10
N PRO A 173 -8.84 12.96 15.15
CA PRO A 173 -8.05 12.32 16.19
C PRO A 173 -8.87 11.28 17.00
N GLU A 174 -10.17 11.55 17.18
CA GLU A 174 -11.10 10.72 17.95
C GLU A 174 -12.20 10.16 17.04
N PRO A 175 -12.77 8.99 17.35
CA PRO A 175 -13.82 8.38 16.55
C PRO A 175 -15.14 9.17 16.72
N GLN A 176 -15.85 9.40 15.62
CA GLN A 176 -17.19 10.02 15.63
C GLN A 176 -18.29 9.02 15.96
N HIS A 177 -18.05 7.74 15.68
CA HIS A 177 -18.95 6.64 16.00
C HIS A 177 -18.22 5.63 16.88
N ARG A 178 -18.97 4.94 17.74
CA ARG A 178 -18.37 3.89 18.57
C ARG A 178 -17.77 2.80 17.69
N PRO A 179 -16.46 2.54 17.77
CA PRO A 179 -15.84 1.48 16.98
C PRO A 179 -16.46 0.12 17.29
N THR A 180 -16.70 -0.67 16.28
CA THR A 180 -17.18 -2.05 16.45
C THR A 180 -16.13 -2.89 17.14
N ARG A 181 -16.54 -3.73 18.09
CA ARG A 181 -15.61 -4.66 18.72
C ARG A 181 -15.03 -5.61 17.66
N ALA A 182 -13.71 -5.69 17.61
CA ALA A 182 -13.04 -6.63 16.71
C ALA A 182 -13.28 -8.07 17.18
N ASP A 183 -13.53 -8.94 16.24
CA ASP A 183 -13.59 -10.40 16.42
C ASP A 183 -12.38 -11.10 15.77
N ALA A 184 -11.50 -10.33 15.14
CA ALA A 184 -10.24 -10.77 14.60
C ALA A 184 -9.08 -10.00 15.27
N ALA A 185 -8.14 -10.73 15.88
CA ALA A 185 -7.05 -10.14 16.67
C ALA A 185 -6.17 -9.14 15.91
N TRP A 186 -6.03 -9.31 14.58
CA TRP A 186 -5.24 -8.41 13.78
C TRP A 186 -5.87 -7.00 13.68
N VAL A 187 -7.19 -6.86 13.78
CA VAL A 187 -7.88 -5.55 13.73
C VAL A 187 -7.44 -4.66 14.88
N ASP A 188 -7.46 -5.21 16.11
CA ASP A 188 -7.03 -4.45 17.28
C ASP A 188 -5.56 -4.02 17.17
N ARG A 189 -4.72 -4.89 16.62
CA ARG A 189 -3.31 -4.56 16.41
C ARG A 189 -3.09 -3.35 15.49
N PHE A 190 -3.91 -3.20 14.45
CA PHE A 190 -3.82 -2.05 13.54
C PHE A 190 -4.51 -0.79 14.08
N ARG A 191 -5.39 -0.93 15.04
CA ARG A 191 -6.00 0.22 15.75
C ARG A 191 -5.01 0.98 16.62
N ASP A 192 -3.96 0.32 17.10
CA ASP A 192 -2.97 0.90 18.01
C ASP A 192 -1.90 1.75 17.31
N PHE A 193 -2.04 2.01 16.02
CA PHE A 193 -1.01 2.70 15.22
C PHE A 193 -0.92 4.21 15.42
N GLY A 194 -1.82 4.84 16.16
CA GLY A 194 -1.88 6.29 16.27
C GLY A 194 -2.28 7.00 14.96
N ALA A 195 -2.80 6.25 13.99
CA ALA A 195 -3.40 6.80 12.78
C ALA A 195 -4.66 7.60 13.11
N LEU A 196 -5.08 8.49 12.23
CA LEU A 196 -6.35 9.20 12.35
C LEU A 196 -7.53 8.23 12.22
N TRP A 197 -8.62 8.55 12.91
CA TRP A 197 -9.87 7.86 12.70
C TRP A 197 -10.50 8.25 11.37
N VAL A 198 -10.86 7.26 10.60
CA VAL A 198 -11.62 7.36 9.36
C VAL A 198 -13.09 7.20 9.70
N ASN A 199 -13.87 8.25 9.59
CA ASN A 199 -15.28 8.26 9.92
C ASN A 199 -16.11 8.28 8.64
N GLY A 200 -16.91 7.25 8.45
CA GLY A 200 -17.98 7.19 7.46
C GLY A 200 -19.30 7.66 8.07
N ALA A 201 -20.41 7.43 7.37
CA ALA A 201 -21.73 7.88 7.80
C ALA A 201 -22.19 7.30 9.15
N ARG A 202 -21.78 6.10 9.52
CA ARG A 202 -22.22 5.39 10.74
C ARG A 202 -21.10 4.59 11.41
N GLU A 203 -19.90 4.66 10.90
CA GLU A 203 -18.80 3.77 11.28
C GLU A 203 -17.52 4.58 11.42
N SER A 204 -16.69 4.17 12.37
CA SER A 204 -15.36 4.72 12.59
C SER A 204 -14.34 3.59 12.70
N GLU A 205 -13.22 3.74 12.00
CA GLU A 205 -12.09 2.84 12.07
C GLU A 205 -10.77 3.61 11.92
N ARG A 206 -9.63 3.02 12.32
CA ARG A 206 -8.29 3.62 12.13
C ARG A 206 -7.74 3.47 10.72
N PHE A 207 -8.47 2.82 9.84
CA PHE A 207 -8.05 2.52 8.46
C PHE A 207 -9.24 2.41 7.52
N VAL A 208 -8.98 2.58 6.24
CA VAL A 208 -9.84 2.05 5.17
C VAL A 208 -9.35 0.65 4.86
N PHE A 209 -10.26 -0.31 4.89
CA PHE A 209 -10.00 -1.71 4.55
C PHE A 209 -10.70 -2.08 3.26
N TYR A 210 -10.04 -2.90 2.45
CA TYR A 210 -10.65 -3.53 1.28
C TYR A 210 -9.91 -4.81 0.92
N GLU A 211 -10.62 -5.75 0.35
CA GLU A 211 -10.09 -7.02 -0.11
C GLU A 211 -10.70 -7.38 -1.45
N ALA A 212 -9.92 -7.99 -2.32
CA ALA A 212 -10.35 -8.34 -3.66
C ALA A 212 -9.92 -9.75 -4.05
N VAL A 213 -10.77 -10.44 -4.80
CA VAL A 213 -10.33 -11.55 -5.65
C VAL A 213 -9.81 -10.97 -6.95
N THR A 214 -8.63 -11.38 -7.35
CA THR A 214 -8.02 -10.96 -8.60
C THR A 214 -7.85 -12.17 -9.53
N HIS A 215 -7.86 -11.93 -10.83
CA HIS A 215 -7.49 -12.92 -11.83
C HIS A 215 -6.01 -12.84 -12.21
N GLU A 216 -5.25 -12.10 -11.43
CA GLU A 216 -3.82 -11.95 -11.59
C GLU A 216 -3.11 -13.27 -11.28
N ARG A 217 -2.10 -13.56 -12.05
CA ARG A 217 -1.23 -14.72 -11.84
C ARG A 217 0.04 -14.29 -11.13
N VAL A 218 0.61 -15.21 -10.36
CA VAL A 218 1.94 -15.01 -9.78
C VAL A 218 2.94 -14.64 -10.88
N ALA A 219 3.72 -13.58 -10.63
CA ALA A 219 4.70 -13.09 -11.61
C ALA A 219 5.90 -14.03 -11.78
N LEU A 220 6.14 -14.89 -10.81
CA LEU A 220 7.31 -15.76 -10.76
C LEU A 220 6.98 -17.20 -11.16
N GLU A 221 7.92 -17.83 -11.84
CA GLU A 221 7.92 -19.25 -12.13
C GLU A 221 9.15 -19.89 -11.50
N LEU A 222 8.94 -20.97 -10.76
CA LEU A 222 10.02 -21.75 -10.15
C LEU A 222 10.21 -23.04 -10.95
N THR A 223 11.41 -23.24 -11.48
CA THR A 223 11.78 -24.49 -12.18
C THR A 223 12.95 -25.14 -11.49
N ARG A 224 12.97 -26.47 -11.50
CA ARG A 224 14.11 -27.25 -11.04
C ARG A 224 15.19 -27.24 -12.11
N GLY A 225 16.42 -26.88 -11.76
CA GLY A 225 17.55 -26.91 -12.69
C GLY A 225 18.05 -28.33 -12.97
N ASP A 226 18.68 -28.55 -14.13
CA ASP A 226 19.11 -29.87 -14.62
C ASP A 226 20.28 -30.47 -13.83
N ARG A 227 20.94 -29.70 -12.98
CA ARG A 227 22.11 -30.15 -12.21
C ARG A 227 21.71 -30.61 -10.83
N TYR A 228 21.08 -31.76 -10.75
CA TYR A 228 20.72 -32.37 -9.47
C TYR A 228 21.92 -33.12 -8.87
N ARG A 229 22.40 -32.61 -7.73
CA ARG A 229 23.21 -33.37 -6.79
C ARG A 229 22.35 -33.64 -5.56
N PRO A 230 22.46 -34.80 -4.91
CA PRO A 230 21.66 -35.12 -3.71
C PRO A 230 21.73 -34.03 -2.61
N ASP A 231 22.89 -33.36 -2.52
CA ASP A 231 23.19 -32.35 -1.51
C ASP A 231 22.92 -30.90 -1.96
N HIS A 232 22.62 -30.73 -3.26
CA HIS A 232 22.39 -29.39 -3.85
C HIS A 232 21.13 -29.40 -4.69
N ARG A 233 20.22 -28.51 -4.39
CA ARG A 233 19.03 -28.29 -5.21
C ARG A 233 19.20 -27.03 -6.03
N HIS A 234 19.31 -27.20 -7.32
CA HIS A 234 19.33 -26.10 -8.26
C HIS A 234 17.90 -25.70 -8.59
N PHE A 235 17.60 -24.42 -8.44
CA PHE A 235 16.34 -23.83 -8.86
C PHE A 235 16.62 -22.61 -9.74
N VAL A 236 15.71 -22.37 -10.65
CA VAL A 236 15.67 -21.16 -11.45
C VAL A 236 14.35 -20.47 -11.18
N LEU A 237 14.42 -19.26 -10.67
CA LEU A 237 13.28 -18.38 -10.46
C LEU A 237 13.24 -17.40 -11.62
N ARG A 238 12.20 -17.49 -12.43
CA ARG A 238 12.01 -16.64 -13.62
C ARG A 238 10.87 -15.67 -13.38
N ASN A 239 11.12 -14.39 -13.61
CA ASN A 239 10.07 -13.39 -13.63
C ASN A 239 9.36 -13.40 -14.99
N ARG A 240 8.09 -13.82 -15.00
CA ARG A 240 7.20 -13.85 -16.17
C ARG A 240 6.33 -12.60 -16.28
N GLY A 241 6.33 -11.76 -15.24
CA GLY A 241 5.58 -10.52 -15.20
C GLY A 241 6.17 -9.44 -16.11
N ALA A 242 5.39 -8.41 -16.35
CA ALA A 242 5.79 -7.23 -17.13
C ALA A 242 6.63 -6.23 -16.33
N HIS A 243 6.66 -6.37 -15.00
CA HIS A 243 7.40 -5.50 -14.08
C HIS A 243 8.46 -6.27 -13.31
N ALA A 244 9.44 -5.57 -12.76
CA ALA A 244 10.39 -6.16 -11.85
C ALA A 244 9.69 -6.66 -10.57
N VAL A 245 10.25 -7.66 -9.91
CA VAL A 245 9.91 -8.01 -8.53
C VAL A 245 11.12 -7.71 -7.66
N HIS A 246 10.88 -7.30 -6.43
CA HIS A 246 11.92 -6.79 -5.54
C HIS A 246 11.93 -7.54 -4.21
N ASP A 247 13.06 -7.48 -3.51
CA ASP A 247 13.21 -8.06 -2.16
C ASP A 247 12.68 -9.51 -2.09
N VAL A 248 13.13 -10.35 -3.03
CA VAL A 248 12.64 -11.73 -3.20
C VAL A 248 13.27 -12.63 -2.15
N PHE A 249 12.46 -13.21 -1.29
CA PHE A 249 12.83 -14.23 -0.31
C PHE A 249 12.22 -15.57 -0.71
N VAL A 250 13.06 -16.58 -0.84
CA VAL A 250 12.61 -17.97 -1.02
C VAL A 250 12.99 -18.73 0.23
N THR A 251 12.00 -19.32 0.88
CA THR A 251 12.19 -20.22 1.99
C THR A 251 11.69 -21.60 1.61
N HIS A 252 12.48 -22.64 1.90
CA HIS A 252 12.06 -24.01 1.72
C HIS A 252 12.27 -24.76 3.04
N ARG A 253 11.21 -25.29 3.61
CA ARG A 253 11.24 -26.05 4.88
C ARG A 253 10.98 -27.52 4.63
N GLU A 254 11.95 -28.31 4.99
CA GLU A 254 11.82 -29.73 5.19
C GLU A 254 11.93 -30.01 6.71
N ARG A 255 11.54 -31.16 7.19
CA ARG A 255 11.40 -31.48 8.62
C ARG A 255 12.40 -30.79 9.56
N ASP A 256 13.69 -31.01 9.32
CA ASP A 256 14.85 -30.57 10.11
C ASP A 256 15.76 -29.57 9.39
N ARG A 257 15.38 -29.17 8.17
CA ARG A 257 16.19 -28.31 7.30
C ARG A 257 15.40 -27.14 6.79
N VAL A 258 16.05 -26.00 6.72
CA VAL A 258 15.52 -24.81 6.09
C VAL A 258 16.54 -24.28 5.09
N PHE A 259 16.04 -23.91 3.93
CA PHE A 259 16.84 -23.33 2.86
C PHE A 259 16.33 -21.92 2.61
N VAL A 260 17.23 -20.99 2.39
CA VAL A 260 16.90 -19.60 2.11
C VAL A 260 17.68 -19.09 0.93
N PHE A 261 16.98 -18.33 0.12
CA PHE A 261 17.57 -17.53 -0.93
C PHE A 261 17.01 -16.11 -0.87
N PHE A 262 17.87 -15.15 -1.16
CA PHE A 262 17.50 -13.75 -1.29
C PHE A 262 18.03 -13.16 -2.59
N ALA A 263 17.17 -12.45 -3.33
CA ALA A 263 17.55 -11.60 -4.42
C ALA A 263 16.98 -10.19 -4.23
N PRO A 264 17.80 -9.14 -4.40
CA PRO A 264 17.33 -7.76 -4.23
C PRO A 264 16.29 -7.37 -5.29
N SER A 265 16.41 -7.91 -6.50
CA SER A 265 15.46 -7.70 -7.58
C SER A 265 15.61 -8.76 -8.67
N ILE A 266 14.51 -9.11 -9.34
CA ILE A 266 14.49 -9.90 -10.58
C ILE A 266 13.74 -9.09 -11.62
N PRO A 267 14.44 -8.50 -12.62
CA PRO A 267 13.79 -7.71 -13.66
C PRO A 267 12.79 -8.53 -14.50
N ALA A 268 11.84 -7.85 -15.13
CA ALA A 268 10.88 -8.46 -16.04
C ALA A 268 11.56 -9.32 -17.11
N GLY A 269 11.07 -10.52 -17.34
CA GLY A 269 11.60 -11.49 -18.32
C GLY A 269 12.97 -12.10 -17.98
N ARG A 270 13.57 -11.75 -16.82
CA ARG A 270 14.86 -12.28 -16.37
C ARG A 270 14.71 -13.43 -15.40
N SER A 271 15.80 -14.15 -15.19
CA SER A 271 15.86 -15.27 -14.26
C SER A 271 16.98 -15.08 -13.25
N ALA A 272 16.77 -15.55 -12.03
CA ALA A 272 17.79 -15.74 -11.02
C ALA A 272 17.94 -17.24 -10.78
N GLY A 273 19.12 -17.79 -11.10
CA GLY A 273 19.47 -19.15 -10.72
C GLY A 273 20.05 -19.14 -9.31
N PHE A 274 19.69 -20.11 -8.50
CA PHE A 274 20.25 -20.29 -7.18
C PHE A 274 20.38 -21.76 -6.82
N VAL A 275 21.36 -22.04 -5.97
CA VAL A 275 21.58 -23.33 -5.38
C VAL A 275 21.07 -23.27 -3.95
N LEU A 276 20.11 -24.10 -3.62
CA LEU A 276 19.77 -24.35 -2.24
C LEU A 276 20.71 -25.43 -1.71
N GLU A 277 21.71 -25.02 -0.95
CA GLU A 277 22.54 -25.95 -0.20
C GLU A 277 21.75 -26.46 1.00
N ALA A 278 21.83 -27.76 1.27
CA ALA A 278 21.19 -28.36 2.42
C ALA A 278 21.99 -27.98 3.67
N HIS A 279 21.50 -27.02 4.40
CA HIS A 279 22.01 -26.72 5.74
C HIS A 279 21.10 -27.37 6.80
N ALA A 280 21.71 -27.98 7.80
CA ALA A 280 20.97 -28.28 9.03
C ALA A 280 20.37 -26.97 9.54
N VAL A 281 19.25 -27.04 10.27
CA VAL A 281 18.61 -25.83 10.83
C VAL A 281 19.59 -24.98 11.64
N THR A 282 20.69 -25.61 12.12
CA THR A 282 21.81 -24.98 12.82
C THR A 282 22.77 -24.18 11.94
N ASP A 283 22.80 -24.42 10.60
CA ASP A 283 23.88 -23.91 9.73
C ASP A 283 23.36 -22.88 8.67
N VAL A 284 22.14 -22.47 8.77
CA VAL A 284 21.36 -21.89 7.66
C VAL A 284 21.83 -20.51 7.22
N LEU A 285 22.48 -19.75 8.06
CA LEU A 285 22.97 -18.42 7.70
C LEU A 285 24.21 -18.09 8.53
N PRO A 286 25.20 -17.39 7.97
CA PRO A 286 26.39 -16.99 8.70
C PRO A 286 26.12 -16.10 9.94
N TRP A 287 24.88 -15.72 10.13
CA TRP A 287 24.42 -14.91 11.26
C TRP A 287 23.36 -15.58 12.15
N SER A 288 22.97 -16.83 11.89
CA SER A 288 21.95 -17.51 12.71
C SER A 288 22.57 -18.68 13.46
N ALA A 289 22.50 -18.65 14.76
CA ALA A 289 22.81 -19.77 15.60
C ALA A 289 21.52 -20.53 15.97
N GLY A 290 21.39 -21.76 15.60
CA GLY A 290 20.82 -22.81 16.41
C GLY A 290 19.38 -23.22 16.30
N SER A 291 18.38 -22.47 15.83
CA SER A 291 17.00 -22.98 15.79
C SER A 291 16.14 -22.47 14.65
N ALA A 292 15.03 -23.18 14.34
CA ALA A 292 14.04 -22.70 13.37
C ALA A 292 13.46 -21.34 13.76
N ALA A 293 13.39 -21.04 15.05
CA ALA A 293 12.95 -19.75 15.56
C ALA A 293 13.96 -18.64 15.25
N ASP A 294 15.26 -18.90 15.41
CA ASP A 294 16.32 -17.93 15.09
C ASP A 294 16.37 -17.63 13.60
N PHE A 295 16.13 -18.63 12.78
CA PHE A 295 16.01 -18.48 11.33
C PHE A 295 14.83 -17.56 10.95
N VAL A 296 13.65 -17.80 11.50
CA VAL A 296 12.47 -16.96 11.30
C VAL A 296 12.77 -15.52 11.72
N ALA A 297 13.39 -15.34 12.89
CA ALA A 297 13.77 -14.03 13.41
C ALA A 297 14.76 -13.31 12.49
N ALA A 298 15.79 -13.99 12.00
CA ALA A 298 16.79 -13.40 11.10
C ALA A 298 16.21 -13.00 9.74
N THR A 299 15.38 -13.88 9.14
CA THR A 299 14.71 -13.59 7.87
C THR A 299 13.73 -12.43 8.02
N ARG A 300 12.97 -12.41 9.10
CA ARG A 300 12.06 -11.34 9.45
C ARG A 300 12.80 -10.01 9.62
N ALA A 301 13.89 -10.00 10.37
CA ALA A 301 14.70 -8.80 10.60
C ALA A 301 15.23 -8.21 9.27
N ARG A 302 15.67 -9.08 8.36
CA ARG A 302 16.15 -8.63 7.04
C ARG A 302 15.03 -8.07 6.16
N LEU A 303 13.86 -8.70 6.14
CA LEU A 303 12.71 -8.16 5.41
C LEU A 303 12.26 -6.83 6.04
N ARG A 304 12.22 -6.75 7.37
CA ARG A 304 11.92 -5.52 8.10
C ARG A 304 12.82 -4.36 7.69
N GLU A 305 14.13 -4.58 7.64
CA GLU A 305 15.13 -3.57 7.23
C GLU A 305 14.85 -3.00 5.83
N ARG A 306 14.30 -3.81 4.92
CA ARG A 306 13.94 -3.39 3.57
C ARG A 306 12.66 -2.57 3.49
N LEU A 307 11.75 -2.79 4.42
CA LEU A 307 10.40 -2.22 4.40
C LEU A 307 10.23 -1.01 5.30
N VAL A 308 11.05 -0.87 6.34
CA VAL A 308 10.99 0.29 7.27
C VAL A 308 11.65 1.51 6.64
N ASP A 309 11.02 2.66 6.78
CA ASP A 309 11.62 3.95 6.51
C ASP A 309 12.62 4.31 7.61
N ALA A 310 13.91 4.15 7.33
CA ALA A 310 14.96 4.41 8.28
C ALA A 310 15.08 5.89 8.65
N ASP A 311 14.74 6.80 7.72
CA ASP A 311 14.83 8.25 7.90
C ASP A 311 13.63 8.79 8.70
N SER A 312 12.49 8.10 8.62
CA SER A 312 11.25 8.45 9.34
C SER A 312 10.54 7.19 9.85
N PRO A 313 11.08 6.53 10.91
CA PRO A 313 10.56 5.24 11.36
C PRO A 313 9.25 5.32 12.16
N THR A 314 8.83 6.53 12.52
CA THR A 314 7.60 6.79 13.31
C THR A 314 6.75 7.86 12.64
N PRO A 315 5.43 7.86 12.88
CA PRO A 315 4.56 8.95 12.45
C PRO A 315 5.06 10.29 12.97
N PRO A 316 4.88 11.38 12.21
CA PRO A 316 5.25 12.70 12.68
C PRO A 316 4.39 13.07 13.90
N THR A 317 5.04 13.54 14.97
CA THR A 317 4.39 14.02 16.21
C THR A 317 4.11 15.51 16.18
N SER A 318 4.71 16.21 15.23
CA SER A 318 4.55 17.64 15.02
C SER A 318 4.44 17.94 13.53
N MET A 319 3.88 19.10 13.22
CA MET A 319 3.81 19.59 11.85
C MET A 319 5.21 19.71 11.26
N GLN A 320 5.46 19.04 10.16
CA GLN A 320 6.69 19.19 9.38
C GLN A 320 6.49 20.30 8.35
N TRP A 321 7.51 21.14 8.22
CA TRP A 321 7.51 22.23 7.27
C TRP A 321 8.49 21.94 6.15
N SER A 322 8.05 22.08 4.92
CA SER A 322 8.87 21.84 3.73
C SER A 322 8.55 22.87 2.64
N ARG A 323 9.55 23.24 1.86
CA ARG A 323 9.37 24.08 0.67
C ARG A 323 8.65 23.32 -0.44
N ASP A 324 8.95 22.05 -0.58
CA ASP A 324 8.36 21.19 -1.61
C ASP A 324 6.86 21.05 -1.39
N ASP A 325 6.42 20.96 -0.14
CA ASP A 325 5.00 20.93 0.20
C ASP A 325 4.29 22.23 -0.22
N CYS A 326 4.98 23.38 -0.20
CA CYS A 326 4.41 24.64 -0.71
C CYS A 326 4.21 24.64 -2.22
N VAL A 327 5.12 24.05 -2.97
CA VAL A 327 4.99 23.92 -4.44
C VAL A 327 3.81 23.03 -4.76
N MET A 328 3.72 21.87 -4.11
CA MET A 328 2.64 20.92 -4.30
C MET A 328 1.26 21.52 -3.97
N MET A 329 1.16 22.35 -2.94
CA MET A 329 -0.08 23.03 -2.57
C MET A 329 -0.48 24.15 -3.54
N ARG A 330 0.46 24.76 -4.26
CA ARG A 330 0.22 25.93 -5.13
C ARG A 330 -0.06 25.58 -6.57
N ASP A 331 0.43 24.44 -7.04
CA ASP A 331 0.27 24.02 -8.42
C ASP A 331 -0.67 22.81 -8.54
N PRO A 332 -1.98 23.06 -8.75
CA PRO A 332 -2.95 22.01 -8.95
C PRO A 332 -2.74 21.22 -10.25
N ALA A 333 -1.89 21.71 -11.16
CA ALA A 333 -1.56 21.00 -12.39
C ALA A 333 -0.44 19.98 -12.21
N ILE A 334 0.29 20.01 -11.09
CA ILE A 334 1.22 18.92 -10.74
C ILE A 334 0.38 17.75 -10.25
N PRO A 335 0.21 16.71 -11.07
CA PRO A 335 -0.49 15.54 -10.61
C PRO A 335 0.36 14.89 -9.51
N THR A 336 -0.13 14.89 -8.29
CA THR A 336 0.43 14.11 -7.19
C THR A 336 0.13 12.62 -7.45
N THR A 337 0.83 12.06 -8.43
CA THR A 337 0.37 10.86 -9.09
C THR A 337 1.13 9.61 -8.72
N THR A 338 2.21 9.75 -7.99
CA THR A 338 3.05 8.61 -7.65
C THR A 338 3.16 8.44 -6.15
N ALA A 339 3.11 7.20 -5.71
CA ALA A 339 3.54 6.88 -4.37
C ALA A 339 4.97 7.37 -4.17
N GLU A 340 5.23 8.13 -3.12
CA GLU A 340 6.58 8.64 -2.79
C GLU A 340 7.55 7.52 -2.41
N GLY A 341 7.06 6.30 -2.24
CA GLY A 341 7.85 5.12 -1.94
C GLY A 341 7.00 3.96 -1.40
N HIS A 342 7.73 2.93 -1.00
CA HIS A 342 7.15 1.70 -0.46
C HIS A 342 7.49 1.47 1.01
N ARG A 343 8.32 2.34 1.61
CA ARG A 343 8.76 2.18 3.00
C ARG A 343 7.74 2.78 3.95
N LEU A 344 7.41 2.03 4.98
CA LEU A 344 6.40 2.37 5.99
C LEU A 344 7.05 2.66 7.35
N TYR A 345 6.24 3.06 8.32
CA TYR A 345 6.70 3.21 9.69
C TYR A 345 7.03 1.86 10.33
N ALA A 346 7.94 1.85 11.29
CA ALA A 346 8.44 0.63 11.90
C ALA A 346 7.32 -0.23 12.51
N HIS A 347 6.39 0.38 13.22
CA HIS A 347 5.28 -0.32 13.86
C HIS A 347 4.29 -0.95 12.85
N GLU A 348 4.09 -0.31 11.68
CA GLU A 348 3.27 -0.87 10.60
C GLU A 348 3.93 -2.14 10.05
N VAL A 349 5.22 -2.04 9.71
CA VAL A 349 5.98 -3.18 9.20
C VAL A 349 6.01 -4.32 10.21
N ASP A 350 6.22 -4.02 11.50
CA ASP A 350 6.24 -5.03 12.56
C ASP A 350 4.90 -5.76 12.66
N ALA A 351 3.79 -5.03 12.57
CA ALA A 351 2.46 -5.64 12.59
C ALA A 351 2.16 -6.47 11.34
N ILE A 352 2.56 -6.00 10.15
CA ILE A 352 2.45 -6.78 8.90
C ILE A 352 3.19 -8.11 9.06
N LEU A 353 4.45 -8.05 9.48
CA LEU A 353 5.28 -9.24 9.64
C LEU A 353 4.78 -10.19 10.73
N ASP A 354 4.12 -9.69 11.78
CA ASP A 354 3.51 -10.50 12.82
C ASP A 354 2.25 -11.21 12.33
N VAL A 355 1.35 -10.47 11.69
CA VAL A 355 0.09 -11.02 11.18
C VAL A 355 0.32 -12.09 10.12
N TRP A 356 1.35 -11.90 9.29
CA TRP A 356 1.70 -12.81 8.21
C TRP A 356 2.82 -13.80 8.55
N ALA A 357 3.34 -13.80 9.78
CA ALA A 357 4.50 -14.62 10.17
C ALA A 357 4.35 -16.11 9.82
N GLY A 358 3.18 -16.69 10.09
CA GLY A 358 2.89 -18.09 9.77
C GLY A 358 2.95 -18.37 8.28
N THR A 359 2.43 -17.47 7.45
CA THR A 359 2.39 -17.63 6.00
C THR A 359 3.75 -17.36 5.36
N PHE A 360 4.45 -16.31 5.80
CA PHE A 360 5.74 -15.94 5.22
C PHE A 360 6.88 -16.86 5.62
N PHE A 361 6.89 -17.33 6.87
CA PHE A 361 8.05 -18.00 7.44
C PHE A 361 7.74 -19.37 8.05
N GLY A 362 6.49 -19.65 8.37
CA GLY A 362 6.09 -20.83 9.15
C GLY A 362 5.64 -22.03 8.34
N SER A 363 5.31 -21.84 7.06
CA SER A 363 4.72 -22.91 6.24
C SER A 363 5.75 -23.98 5.85
N PRO A 364 5.39 -25.28 5.88
CA PRO A 364 6.19 -26.33 5.28
C PRO A 364 6.20 -26.18 3.75
N GLY A 365 7.22 -26.76 3.09
CA GLY A 365 7.39 -26.64 1.64
C GLY A 365 8.08 -25.35 1.23
N THR A 366 7.84 -24.89 0.03
CA THR A 366 8.47 -23.70 -0.54
C THR A 366 7.53 -22.50 -0.42
N THR A 367 8.02 -21.42 0.15
CA THR A 367 7.32 -20.13 0.19
C THR A 367 8.20 -19.08 -0.45
N ILE A 368 7.63 -18.30 -1.36
CA ILE A 368 8.30 -17.17 -2.00
C ILE A 368 7.56 -15.91 -1.59
N VAL A 369 8.27 -14.97 -0.97
CA VAL A 369 7.75 -13.65 -0.62
C VAL A 369 8.54 -12.61 -1.40
N TYR A 370 7.86 -11.68 -2.05
CA TYR A 370 8.50 -10.60 -2.77
C TYR A 370 7.69 -9.31 -2.68
N ARG A 371 8.35 -8.20 -2.90
CA ARG A 371 7.70 -6.90 -3.02
C ARG A 371 7.33 -6.64 -4.47
N GLU A 372 6.12 -6.21 -4.69
CA GLU A 372 5.62 -5.79 -6.00
C GLU A 372 6.27 -4.47 -6.43
N ASP A 373 6.44 -4.30 -7.73
CA ASP A 373 6.88 -3.04 -8.29
C ASP A 373 5.78 -1.97 -8.12
N PRO A 374 6.10 -0.73 -7.73
CA PRO A 374 5.12 0.34 -7.59
C PRO A 374 4.29 0.58 -8.85
N ALA A 375 4.91 0.51 -10.03
CA ALA A 375 4.19 0.70 -11.29
C ALA A 375 3.20 -0.45 -11.60
N TYR A 376 3.53 -1.67 -11.16
CA TYR A 376 2.59 -2.79 -11.21
C TYR A 376 1.42 -2.57 -10.27
N LEU A 377 1.70 -2.18 -9.02
CA LEU A 377 0.69 -1.95 -8.01
C LEU A 377 -0.28 -0.81 -8.42
N ASP A 378 0.28 0.27 -8.98
CA ASP A 378 -0.52 1.39 -9.47
C ASP A 378 -1.44 1.00 -10.63
N ARG A 379 -1.00 0.08 -11.49
CA ARG A 379 -1.83 -0.45 -12.58
C ARG A 379 -2.86 -1.44 -12.08
N ALA A 380 -2.46 -2.39 -11.23
CA ALA A 380 -3.33 -3.46 -10.75
C ALA A 380 -4.43 -2.93 -9.83
N MET A 381 -4.08 -1.94 -9.02
CA MET A 381 -4.95 -1.36 -8.01
C MET A 381 -4.79 0.17 -7.95
N PRO A 382 -5.32 0.89 -8.95
CA PRO A 382 -5.29 2.35 -8.95
C PRO A 382 -6.00 2.90 -7.72
N LEU A 383 -5.33 3.86 -7.06
CA LEU A 383 -5.81 4.52 -5.85
C LEU A 383 -5.90 6.03 -6.09
N SER A 384 -6.98 6.64 -5.68
CA SER A 384 -7.13 8.09 -5.67
C SER A 384 -7.61 8.57 -4.30
N ILE A 385 -6.94 9.58 -3.77
CA ILE A 385 -7.29 10.24 -2.51
C ILE A 385 -7.54 11.71 -2.82
N TYR A 386 -8.72 12.18 -2.45
CA TYR A 386 -9.14 13.57 -2.60
C TYR A 386 -9.34 14.14 -1.20
N THR A 387 -8.84 15.34 -0.96
CA THR A 387 -9.06 16.07 0.28
C THR A 387 -9.30 17.54 -0.01
N ASP A 388 -9.42 18.39 0.97
CA ASP A 388 -9.59 19.82 0.73
C ASP A 388 -8.28 20.45 0.18
N MET A 389 -8.39 21.60 -0.46
CA MET A 389 -7.29 22.28 -1.16
C MET A 389 -6.12 22.70 -0.26
N TYR A 390 -6.28 22.60 1.04
CA TYR A 390 -5.25 22.99 2.02
C TYR A 390 -4.42 21.82 2.53
N ASN A 391 -4.79 20.60 2.16
CA ASN A 391 -4.12 19.41 2.62
C ASN A 391 -3.40 18.73 1.46
N HIS A 392 -2.08 18.62 1.57
CA HIS A 392 -1.28 17.79 0.69
C HIS A 392 -1.20 16.37 1.25
N VAL A 393 -1.22 15.37 0.38
CA VAL A 393 -1.14 13.96 0.77
C VAL A 393 0.18 13.37 0.29
N LYS A 394 0.99 12.87 1.22
CA LYS A 394 2.17 12.05 0.94
C LYS A 394 1.76 10.58 0.97
N LEU A 395 1.66 9.97 -0.20
CA LEU A 395 1.23 8.58 -0.35
C LEU A 395 2.42 7.64 -0.40
N ARG A 396 2.39 6.58 0.43
CA ARG A 396 3.30 5.43 0.36
C ARG A 396 2.50 4.17 0.15
N ARG A 397 3.01 3.27 -0.71
CA ARG A 397 2.33 2.04 -1.08
C ARG A 397 3.27 0.85 -0.99
N LEU A 398 2.89 -0.17 -0.25
CA LEU A 398 3.62 -1.42 -0.12
C LEU A 398 2.73 -2.59 -0.56
N GLY A 399 3.04 -3.18 -1.70
CA GLY A 399 2.50 -4.46 -2.12
C GLY A 399 3.50 -5.57 -1.83
N LEU A 400 3.10 -6.56 -1.05
CA LEU A 400 3.83 -7.81 -0.89
C LEU A 400 3.07 -8.92 -1.63
N ALA A 401 3.79 -9.83 -2.22
CA ALA A 401 3.22 -11.05 -2.76
C ALA A 401 3.79 -12.25 -2.01
N VAL A 402 2.94 -13.22 -1.72
CA VAL A 402 3.33 -14.50 -1.17
C VAL A 402 2.83 -15.62 -2.06
N TRP A 403 3.75 -16.49 -2.46
CA TRP A 403 3.44 -17.67 -3.25
C TRP A 403 3.90 -18.92 -2.52
N ARG A 404 2.96 -19.78 -2.19
CA ARG A 404 3.18 -21.03 -1.50
C ARG A 404 3.04 -22.20 -2.46
N LEU A 405 4.09 -23.07 -2.51
CA LEU A 405 4.23 -24.22 -3.38
C LEU A 405 4.27 -25.53 -2.59
#